data_c646bec45fafce808634542d6da52a38
#
_entry.id   c646bec45fafce808634542d6da52a38
#
_cell.length_a   1.000
_cell.length_b   1.000
_cell.length_c   1.000
_cell.angle_alpha   90.00
_cell.angle_beta   90.00
_cell.angle_gamma   90.00
#
_symmetry.space_group_name_H-M   'P 1'
#
loop_
_entity.id
_entity.type
_entity.pdbx_description
1 polymer ?
#
loop_
_entity_poly.entity_id
_entity_poly.type
_entity_poly.pdbx_seq_one_letter_code
_entity_poly.pdbx_strand_id
1 'polypeptide(L)'
;MNKNKFINSFLKFGSLFICLILILFVFFRDSDIDAETLKELYSDSHSQFISINGSKVHYKDQGAGFPIILIHGTSASLHTWDAWT
;
A
#
# COMPACT_ATOMS: atom_id res chain seq x y z
N MET A 1 -49.46 -8.87 9.47
CA MET A 1 -48.14 -9.46 9.23
C MET A 1 -47.56 -9.89 10.57
N ASN A 2 -47.03 -11.10 10.66
CA ASN A 2 -46.41 -11.58 11.89
C ASN A 2 -45.03 -10.93 12.07
N LYS A 3 -44.83 -10.23 13.20
CA LYS A 3 -43.54 -9.53 13.50
C LYS A 3 -42.36 -10.49 13.47
N ASN A 4 -42.53 -11.72 13.89
CA ASN A 4 -41.47 -12.72 13.90
C ASN A 4 -41.00 -13.11 12.47
N LYS A 5 -41.93 -13.19 11.51
CA LYS A 5 -41.60 -13.44 10.09
C LYS A 5 -40.80 -12.27 9.49
N PHE A 6 -41.17 -11.04 9.81
CA PHE A 6 -40.46 -9.84 9.34
C PHE A 6 -39.04 -9.78 9.91
N ILE A 7 -38.89 -9.99 11.23
CA ILE A 7 -37.59 -10.00 11.90
C ILE A 7 -36.69 -11.12 11.32
N ASN A 8 -37.24 -12.32 11.14
CA ASN A 8 -36.47 -13.44 10.59
C ASN A 8 -36.01 -13.18 9.15
N SER A 9 -36.87 -12.58 8.32
CA SER A 9 -36.50 -12.18 6.96
C SER A 9 -35.42 -11.09 6.97
N PHE A 10 -35.56 -10.10 7.83
CA PHE A 10 -34.60 -9.02 7.99
C PHE A 10 -33.22 -9.55 8.44
N LEU A 11 -33.19 -10.46 9.39
CA LEU A 11 -31.96 -11.11 9.85
C LEU A 11 -31.32 -11.96 8.77
N LYS A 12 -32.10 -12.69 7.97
CA LYS A 12 -31.58 -13.48 6.83
C LYS A 12 -30.95 -12.60 5.76
N PHE A 13 -31.62 -11.55 5.34
CA PHE A 13 -31.10 -10.62 4.35
C PHE A 13 -29.87 -9.87 4.88
N GLY A 14 -29.88 -9.42 6.14
CA GLY A 14 -28.73 -8.81 6.78
C GLY A 14 -27.52 -9.73 6.84
N SER A 15 -27.72 -11.00 7.20
CA SER A 15 -26.69 -12.02 7.24
C SER A 15 -26.10 -12.30 5.85
N LEU A 16 -26.95 -12.43 4.82
CA LEU A 16 -26.52 -12.61 3.43
C LEU A 16 -25.71 -11.43 2.93
N PHE A 17 -26.12 -10.22 3.27
CA PHE A 17 -25.41 -8.99 2.90
C PHE A 17 -24.01 -8.91 3.53
N ILE A 18 -23.90 -9.23 4.83
CA ILE A 18 -22.62 -9.30 5.52
C ILE A 18 -21.73 -10.38 4.92
N CYS A 19 -22.25 -11.56 4.62
CA CYS A 19 -21.49 -12.63 3.97
C CYS A 19 -20.98 -12.20 2.58
N LEU A 20 -21.79 -11.50 1.81
CA LEU A 20 -21.39 -10.96 0.52
C LEU A 20 -20.25 -9.96 0.65
N ILE A 21 -20.33 -9.02 1.61
CA ILE A 21 -19.26 -8.05 1.88
C ILE A 21 -17.97 -8.76 2.27
N LEU A 22 -18.04 -9.76 3.14
CA LEU A 22 -16.87 -10.54 3.56
C LEU A 22 -16.23 -11.29 2.38
N ILE A 23 -17.05 -11.90 1.52
CA ILE A 23 -16.57 -12.57 0.32
C ILE A 23 -15.88 -11.58 -0.61
N LEU A 24 -16.49 -10.44 -0.89
CA LEU A 24 -15.90 -9.37 -1.70
C LEU A 24 -14.60 -8.87 -1.10
N PHE A 25 -14.54 -8.67 0.22
CA PHE A 25 -13.33 -8.25 0.92
C PHE A 25 -12.18 -9.25 0.75
N VAL A 26 -12.46 -10.56 0.84
CA VAL A 26 -11.45 -11.60 0.64
C VAL A 26 -10.98 -11.65 -0.82
N PHE A 27 -11.90 -11.52 -1.80
CA PHE A 27 -11.57 -11.57 -3.23
C PHE A 27 -10.80 -10.34 -3.70
N PHE A 28 -11.12 -9.15 -3.17
CA PHE A 28 -10.46 -7.90 -3.55
C PHE A 28 -9.32 -7.49 -2.59
N ARG A 29 -8.97 -8.38 -1.68
CA ARG A 29 -7.81 -8.17 -0.81
C ARG A 29 -6.53 -8.41 -1.61
N ASP A 30 -5.78 -7.35 -1.84
CA ASP A 30 -4.42 -7.46 -2.38
C ASP A 30 -3.49 -8.02 -1.30
N SER A 31 -2.64 -8.93 -1.69
CA SER A 31 -1.54 -9.40 -0.85
C SER A 31 -0.45 -8.32 -0.83
N ASP A 32 0.12 -8.07 0.34
CA ASP A 32 1.30 -7.23 0.44
C ASP A 32 2.42 -7.80 -0.43
N ILE A 33 3.06 -6.95 -1.20
CA ILE A 33 4.23 -7.30 -1.99
C ILE A 33 5.44 -7.30 -1.05
N ASP A 34 6.23 -8.35 -1.08
CA ASP A 34 7.41 -8.44 -0.23
C ASP A 34 8.48 -7.39 -0.59
N ALA A 35 9.31 -7.03 0.40
CA ALA A 35 10.27 -5.94 0.25
C ALA A 35 11.35 -6.20 -0.81
N GLU A 36 11.75 -7.45 -1.01
CA GLU A 36 12.77 -7.80 -2.01
C GLU A 36 12.21 -7.66 -3.43
N THR A 37 10.96 -8.08 -3.66
CA THR A 37 10.28 -7.87 -4.94
C THR A 37 10.11 -6.38 -5.24
N LEU A 38 9.72 -5.58 -4.26
CA LEU A 38 9.64 -4.11 -4.43
C LEU A 38 11.00 -3.50 -4.75
N LYS A 39 12.04 -3.96 -4.09
CA LYS A 39 13.42 -3.53 -4.33
C LYS A 39 13.84 -3.81 -5.77
N GLU A 40 13.56 -4.99 -6.30
CA GLU A 40 13.86 -5.34 -7.70
C GLU A 40 13.10 -4.48 -8.70
N LEU A 41 11.80 -4.25 -8.46
CA LEU A 41 10.93 -3.50 -9.35
C LEU A 41 11.23 -2.00 -9.40
N TYR A 42 11.60 -1.41 -8.26
CA TYR A 42 11.71 0.04 -8.10
C TYR A 42 13.13 0.55 -7.85
N SER A 43 14.14 -0.30 -7.96
CA SER A 43 15.54 0.10 -7.90
C SER A 43 16.15 0.23 -9.27
N ASP A 44 17.12 1.12 -9.41
CA ASP A 44 17.93 1.29 -10.61
C ASP A 44 19.43 1.39 -10.25
N SER A 45 20.27 1.74 -11.23
CA SER A 45 21.73 1.87 -11.05
C SER A 45 22.13 2.96 -10.05
N HIS A 46 21.26 3.92 -9.74
CA HIS A 46 21.50 5.01 -8.79
C HIS A 46 20.94 4.69 -7.41
N SER A 47 20.21 3.60 -7.27
CA SER A 47 19.58 3.20 -6.01
C SER A 47 20.62 2.76 -4.99
N GLN A 48 20.51 3.28 -3.77
CA GLN A 48 21.31 2.91 -2.62
C GLN A 48 20.41 2.70 -1.41
N PHE A 49 20.89 1.91 -0.47
CA PHE A 49 20.15 1.59 0.75
C PHE A 49 21.05 1.84 1.96
N ILE A 50 20.49 2.50 2.96
CA ILE A 50 21.15 2.75 4.24
C ILE A 50 20.26 2.26 5.36
N SER A 51 20.85 1.68 6.41
CA SER A 51 20.13 1.32 7.63
C SER A 51 20.16 2.47 8.61
N ILE A 52 18.98 2.96 8.99
CA ILE A 52 18.82 4.01 9.99
C ILE A 52 17.91 3.46 11.09
N ASN A 53 18.42 3.36 12.31
CA ASN A 53 17.70 2.81 13.46
C ASN A 53 17.01 1.46 13.19
N GLY A 54 17.68 0.58 12.45
CA GLY A 54 17.15 -0.74 12.09
C GLY A 54 16.21 -0.78 10.89
N SER A 55 15.88 0.38 10.32
CA SER A 55 15.07 0.48 9.10
C SER A 55 15.94 0.72 7.89
N LYS A 56 15.70 -0.05 6.81
CA LYS A 56 16.39 0.12 5.54
C LYS A 56 15.73 1.23 4.73
N VAL A 57 16.49 2.27 4.41
CA VAL A 57 16.01 3.45 3.66
C VAL A 57 16.59 3.43 2.26
N HIS A 58 15.73 3.54 1.26
CA HIS A 58 16.09 3.68 -0.15
C HIS A 58 16.37 5.15 -0.46
N TYR A 59 17.53 5.44 -1.05
CA TYR A 59 17.86 6.78 -1.53
C TYR A 59 18.59 6.71 -2.87
N LYS A 60 18.61 7.82 -3.57
CA LYS A 60 19.40 8.01 -4.79
C LYS A 60 20.32 9.21 -4.61
N ASP A 61 21.56 9.05 -5.06
CA ASP A 61 22.55 10.13 -5.10
C ASP A 61 22.99 10.30 -6.54
N GLN A 62 22.65 11.43 -7.14
CA GLN A 62 22.83 11.69 -8.56
C GLN A 62 23.37 13.09 -8.82
N GLY A 63 24.11 13.26 -9.92
CA GLY A 63 24.58 14.55 -10.38
C GLY A 63 25.85 14.99 -9.68
N ALA A 64 26.22 16.24 -9.91
CA ALA A 64 27.40 16.89 -9.36
C ALA A 64 27.11 18.37 -9.08
N GLY A 65 27.76 18.93 -8.09
CA GLY A 65 27.62 20.32 -7.69
C GLY A 65 27.11 20.47 -6.26
N PHE A 66 26.46 21.60 -5.97
CA PHE A 66 25.92 21.85 -4.64
C PHE A 66 24.77 20.85 -4.34
N PRO A 67 24.82 20.14 -3.20
CA PRO A 67 23.84 19.11 -2.91
C PRO A 67 22.47 19.71 -2.58
N ILE A 68 21.42 19.11 -3.14
CA ILE A 68 20.02 19.38 -2.83
C ILE A 68 19.40 18.08 -2.35
N ILE A 69 18.75 18.12 -1.19
CA ILE A 69 18.07 16.95 -0.62
C ILE A 69 16.58 17.07 -0.89
N LEU A 70 16.01 16.05 -1.54
CA LEU A 70 14.60 15.94 -1.84
C LEU A 70 13.98 14.82 -0.98
N ILE A 71 13.03 15.19 -0.14
CA ILE A 71 12.34 14.24 0.76
C ILE A 71 10.88 14.19 0.38
N HIS A 72 10.37 12.98 0.14
CA HIS A 72 8.95 12.78 -0.18
C HIS A 72 8.07 12.86 1.06
N GLY A 73 6.76 13.08 0.83
CA GLY A 73 5.75 13.12 1.89
C GLY A 73 5.20 11.75 2.31
N THR A 74 4.25 11.79 3.23
CA THR A 74 3.53 10.59 3.69
C THR A 74 2.82 9.89 2.52
N SER A 75 2.82 8.57 2.52
CA SER A 75 2.21 7.73 1.47
C SER A 75 2.78 7.95 0.06
N ALA A 76 3.99 8.46 -0.02
CA ALA A 76 4.74 8.64 -1.26
C ALA A 76 6.08 7.88 -1.19
N SER A 77 6.87 7.96 -2.23
CA SER A 77 8.21 7.39 -2.30
C SER A 77 9.18 8.34 -2.99
N LEU A 78 10.47 7.98 -3.02
CA LEU A 78 11.48 8.77 -3.73
C LEU A 78 11.18 8.95 -5.23
N HIS A 79 10.36 8.08 -5.82
CA HIS A 79 9.91 8.18 -7.21
C HIS A 79 9.03 9.39 -7.51
N THR A 80 8.50 10.07 -6.47
CA THR A 80 7.85 11.37 -6.61
C THR A 80 8.74 12.39 -7.34
N TRP A 81 10.05 12.26 -7.22
CA TRP A 81 11.03 13.20 -7.76
C TRP A 81 11.62 12.78 -9.11
N ASP A 82 11.22 11.65 -9.67
CA ASP A 82 11.81 11.12 -10.91
C ASP A 82 11.68 12.09 -12.10
N ALA A 83 10.59 12.85 -12.15
CA ALA A 83 10.39 13.87 -13.19
C ALA A 83 11.22 15.17 -12.96
N TRP A 84 11.79 15.35 -11.78
CA TRP A 84 12.57 16.54 -11.40
C TRP A 84 14.07 16.30 -11.50
N THR A 85 14.48 15.08 -11.51
CA THR A 85 15.89 14.66 -11.52
C THR A 85 16.26 13.99 -12.83
#